data_27f9a026a95f27a05010ff9648e9b779
#
_entry.id   27f9a026a95f27a05010ff9648e9b779
#
_cell.length_a   1.000
_cell.length_b   1.000
_cell.length_c   1.000
_cell.angle_alpha   90.00
_cell.angle_beta   90.00
_cell.angle_gamma   90.00
#
_symmetry.space_group_name_H-M   'P 1'
#
loop_
_entity.id
_entity.type
_entity.pdbx_description
1 polymer ?
#
loop_
_entity_poly.entity_id
_entity_poly.type
_entity_poly.pdbx_seq_one_letter_code
_entity_poly.pdbx_strand_id
1 'polypeptide(L)'
;MENEYVRVWDIPIRLFHWVLVALVTSQFLIAWVFTDAMDIHVTLGYLTLTLIVFRIFWGFIGTAYAQFKNFLVNPTSLVAYIKGLSNRTSQSKSAGHNPIGGYSTIAIITCVLIQGFSGLFCDDDVLTAGPLRHLVSDDITSIYNQVHALNAKVLAGLLCTHVAAIFWYLLVRKENLIKPMITGKKIAIKDDKYMNWTEKPLAALLALVLASIAVWVVINI
;
A
#
# COMPACT_ATOMS: atom_id res chain seq x y z
N MET A 1 36.68 1.98 0.55
CA MET A 1 35.67 2.83 1.20
C MET A 1 34.51 1.89 1.56
N GLU A 2 34.27 1.64 2.84
CA GLU A 2 33.11 0.86 3.28
C GLU A 2 31.84 1.60 2.89
N ASN A 3 30.92 0.91 2.27
CA ASN A 3 29.59 1.46 1.98
C ASN A 3 28.84 1.65 3.31
N GLU A 4 28.61 2.88 3.70
CA GLU A 4 27.80 3.17 4.87
C GLU A 4 26.33 2.87 4.55
N TYR A 5 25.66 2.08 5.42
CA TYR A 5 24.26 1.72 5.29
C TYR A 5 23.40 2.58 6.21
N VAL A 6 22.35 3.16 5.65
CA VAL A 6 21.32 3.89 6.40
C VAL A 6 20.02 3.10 6.46
N ARG A 7 19.27 3.28 7.54
CA ARG A 7 17.90 2.74 7.64
C ARG A 7 16.96 3.63 6.84
N VAL A 8 16.20 3.02 5.93
CA VAL A 8 15.21 3.71 5.09
C VAL A 8 13.79 3.27 5.47
N TRP A 9 13.57 1.97 5.61
CA TRP A 9 12.26 1.44 5.96
C TRP A 9 12.22 0.97 7.39
N ASP A 10 11.30 1.54 8.18
CA ASP A 10 11.02 1.10 9.54
C ASP A 10 10.35 -0.29 9.56
N ILE A 11 10.35 -0.92 10.73
CA ILE A 11 9.74 -2.24 10.91
C ILE A 11 8.24 -2.21 10.59
N PRO A 12 7.45 -1.22 11.07
CA PRO A 12 6.02 -1.11 10.75
C PRO A 12 5.73 -1.09 9.26
N ILE A 13 6.48 -0.30 8.45
CA ILE A 13 6.28 -0.24 6.99
C ILE A 13 6.61 -1.58 6.32
N ARG A 14 7.66 -2.25 6.74
CA ARG A 14 8.05 -3.54 6.17
C ARG A 14 7.05 -4.64 6.47
N LEU A 15 6.58 -4.72 7.72
CA LEU A 15 5.53 -5.67 8.12
C LEU A 15 4.23 -5.37 7.38
N PHE A 16 3.79 -4.10 7.38
CA PHE A 16 2.64 -3.66 6.61
C PHE A 16 2.72 -4.13 5.15
N HIS A 17 3.83 -3.87 4.48
CA HIS A 17 3.99 -4.22 3.07
C HIS A 17 3.87 -5.72 2.83
N TRP A 18 4.61 -6.56 3.56
CA TRP A 18 4.62 -8.00 3.30
C TRP A 18 3.32 -8.69 3.72
N VAL A 19 2.71 -8.24 4.82
CA VAL A 19 1.38 -8.74 5.23
C VAL A 19 0.32 -8.30 4.20
N LEU A 20 0.37 -7.06 3.71
CA LEU A 20 -0.54 -6.60 2.66
C LEU A 20 -0.37 -7.40 1.36
N VAL A 21 0.86 -7.70 0.94
CA VAL A 21 1.12 -8.57 -0.22
C VAL A 21 0.46 -9.94 -0.03
N ALA A 22 0.63 -10.56 1.13
CA ALA A 22 0.02 -11.86 1.43
C ALA A 22 -1.52 -11.77 1.39
N LEU A 23 -2.12 -10.80 2.08
CA LEU A 23 -3.57 -10.62 2.15
C LEU A 23 -4.18 -10.35 0.78
N VAL A 24 -3.65 -9.40 0.02
CA VAL A 24 -4.19 -9.04 -1.31
C VAL A 24 -4.05 -10.21 -2.29
N THR A 25 -2.91 -10.91 -2.28
CA THR A 25 -2.74 -12.10 -3.11
C THR A 25 -3.74 -13.19 -2.75
N SER A 26 -3.95 -13.46 -1.46
CA SER A 26 -4.95 -14.44 -1.00
C SER A 26 -6.36 -14.05 -1.41
N GLN A 27 -6.72 -12.77 -1.33
CA GLN A 27 -8.04 -12.28 -1.74
C GLN A 27 -8.29 -12.46 -3.24
N PHE A 28 -7.30 -12.18 -4.11
CA PHE A 28 -7.41 -12.45 -5.53
C PHE A 28 -7.53 -13.95 -5.82
N LEU A 29 -6.76 -14.80 -5.13
CA LEU A 29 -6.86 -16.25 -5.28
C LEU A 29 -8.24 -16.76 -4.87
N ILE A 30 -8.80 -16.29 -3.75
CA ILE A 30 -10.14 -16.69 -3.31
C ILE A 30 -11.18 -16.21 -4.32
N ALA A 31 -11.17 -14.92 -4.69
CA ALA A 31 -12.19 -14.36 -5.57
C ALA A 31 -12.21 -14.96 -6.99
N TRP A 32 -11.07 -15.44 -7.50
CA TRP A 32 -10.96 -15.92 -8.89
C TRP A 32 -10.75 -17.42 -9.04
N VAL A 33 -10.32 -18.11 -7.98
CA VAL A 33 -9.97 -19.53 -8.05
C VAL A 33 -10.75 -20.37 -7.03
N PHE A 34 -10.89 -19.87 -5.80
CA PHE A 34 -11.49 -20.60 -4.68
C PHE A 34 -12.82 -19.95 -4.22
N THR A 35 -13.73 -19.79 -5.17
CA THR A 35 -14.98 -19.03 -4.96
C THR A 35 -15.87 -19.55 -3.83
N ASP A 36 -15.70 -20.80 -3.42
CA ASP A 36 -16.44 -21.41 -2.27
C ASP A 36 -15.95 -20.89 -0.91
N ALA A 37 -14.85 -20.13 -0.86
CA ALA A 37 -14.25 -19.61 0.37
C ALA A 37 -14.54 -18.11 0.59
N MET A 38 -15.72 -17.62 0.19
CA MET A 38 -16.05 -16.19 0.22
C MET A 38 -16.07 -15.61 1.65
N ASP A 39 -16.44 -16.39 2.67
CA ASP A 39 -16.36 -15.98 4.08
C ASP A 39 -14.92 -15.62 4.49
N ILE A 40 -13.94 -16.37 3.97
CA ILE A 40 -12.52 -16.08 4.19
C ILE A 40 -12.14 -14.80 3.46
N HIS A 41 -12.64 -14.56 2.24
CA HIS A 41 -12.43 -13.32 1.50
C HIS A 41 -12.87 -12.10 2.31
N VAL A 42 -14.07 -12.14 2.87
CA VAL A 42 -14.61 -11.06 3.72
C VAL A 42 -13.74 -10.84 4.96
N THR A 43 -13.36 -11.91 5.66
CA THR A 43 -12.49 -11.83 6.85
C THR A 43 -11.12 -11.21 6.52
N LEU A 44 -10.48 -11.65 5.44
CA LEU A 44 -9.22 -11.08 4.97
C LEU A 44 -9.41 -9.62 4.51
N GLY A 45 -10.60 -9.27 4.01
CA GLY A 45 -11.01 -7.90 3.68
C GLY A 45 -10.93 -6.97 4.89
N TYR A 46 -11.45 -7.39 6.05
CA TYR A 46 -11.37 -6.62 7.29
C TYR A 46 -9.93 -6.42 7.76
N LEU A 47 -9.10 -7.47 7.67
CA LEU A 47 -7.67 -7.35 8.00
C LEU A 47 -6.95 -6.39 7.05
N THR A 48 -7.27 -6.46 5.75
CA THR A 48 -6.70 -5.55 4.74
C THR A 48 -7.12 -4.11 5.00
N LEU A 49 -8.40 -3.88 5.30
CA LEU A 49 -8.91 -2.54 5.63
C LEU A 49 -8.23 -1.99 6.90
N THR A 50 -8.05 -2.83 7.92
CA THR A 50 -7.31 -2.46 9.14
C THR A 50 -5.87 -2.02 8.83
N LEU A 51 -5.17 -2.77 7.98
CA LEU A 51 -3.80 -2.41 7.56
C LEU A 51 -3.77 -1.11 6.77
N ILE A 52 -4.74 -0.86 5.90
CA ILE A 52 -4.80 0.39 5.13
C ILE A 52 -5.07 1.59 6.04
N VAL A 53 -6.00 1.46 7.00
CA VAL A 53 -6.25 2.51 7.99
C VAL A 53 -5.00 2.76 8.84
N PHE A 54 -4.33 1.69 9.30
CA PHE A 54 -3.02 1.81 9.96
C PHE A 54 -2.01 2.57 9.07
N ARG A 55 -1.89 2.23 7.78
CA ARG A 55 -0.95 2.87 6.86
C ARG A 55 -1.25 4.35 6.66
N ILE A 56 -2.51 4.73 6.65
CA ILE A 56 -2.92 6.13 6.57
C ILE A 56 -2.44 6.86 7.83
N PHE A 57 -2.74 6.37 9.03
CA PHE A 57 -2.22 6.97 10.27
C PHE A 57 -0.70 7.05 10.29
N TRP A 58 -0.02 5.95 9.92
CA TRP A 58 1.44 5.89 9.86
C TRP A 58 2.04 6.85 8.83
N GLY A 59 1.29 7.17 7.79
CA GLY A 59 1.67 8.16 6.78
C GLY A 59 1.70 9.61 7.30
N PHE A 60 1.05 9.87 8.43
CA PHE A 60 1.09 11.19 9.08
C PHE A 60 2.02 11.25 10.29
N ILE A 61 1.99 10.23 11.16
CA ILE A 61 2.71 10.24 12.45
C ILE A 61 3.98 9.39 12.47
N GLY A 62 4.20 8.56 11.44
CA GLY A 62 5.26 7.59 11.36
C GLY A 62 6.67 8.18 11.28
N THR A 63 7.61 7.36 10.86
CA THR A 63 9.01 7.77 10.67
C THR A 63 9.18 8.65 9.44
N ALA A 64 10.33 9.29 9.29
CA ALA A 64 10.55 10.28 8.24
C ALA A 64 10.28 9.75 6.82
N TYR A 65 10.73 8.55 6.49
CA TYR A 65 10.50 7.94 5.16
C TYR A 65 9.08 7.36 4.99
N ALA A 66 8.34 7.13 6.09
CA ALA A 66 6.96 6.65 6.05
C ALA A 66 5.96 7.77 5.77
N GLN A 67 6.30 9.03 6.11
CA GLN A 67 5.38 10.16 6.02
C GLN A 67 5.13 10.60 4.57
N PHE A 68 3.85 10.75 4.22
CA PHE A 68 3.40 11.16 2.88
C PHE A 68 4.03 12.47 2.41
N LYS A 69 4.09 13.49 3.29
CA LYS A 69 4.66 14.81 2.98
C LYS A 69 6.14 14.78 2.58
N ASN A 70 6.86 13.72 2.96
CA ASN A 70 8.31 13.64 2.75
C ASN A 70 8.69 12.96 1.43
N PHE A 71 7.79 12.19 0.84
CA PHE A 71 8.05 11.49 -0.42
C PHE A 71 7.13 11.92 -1.58
N LEU A 72 6.00 12.59 -1.29
CA LEU A 72 5.18 13.17 -2.34
C LEU A 72 5.80 14.50 -2.77
N VAL A 73 6.29 14.51 -4.00
CA VAL A 73 6.78 15.73 -4.63
C VAL A 73 5.65 16.44 -5.36
N ASN A 74 5.84 17.73 -5.68
CA ASN A 74 4.85 18.44 -6.48
C ASN A 74 4.78 17.87 -7.91
N PRO A 75 3.64 18.03 -8.63
CA PRO A 75 3.46 17.48 -9.98
C PRO A 75 4.51 17.93 -11.00
N THR A 76 5.02 19.15 -10.88
CA THR A 76 6.07 19.68 -11.79
C THR A 76 7.37 18.91 -11.64
N SER A 77 7.76 18.58 -10.40
CA SER A 77 8.93 17.75 -10.11
C SER A 77 8.75 16.31 -10.60
N LEU A 78 7.53 15.76 -10.51
CA LEU A 78 7.21 14.44 -11.07
C LEU A 78 7.39 14.44 -12.59
N VAL A 79 6.85 15.43 -13.30
CA VAL A 79 7.00 15.56 -14.76
C VAL A 79 8.46 15.71 -15.15
N ALA A 80 9.22 16.54 -14.44
CA ALA A 80 10.67 16.71 -14.66
C ALA A 80 11.41 15.38 -14.46
N TYR A 81 11.06 14.61 -13.41
CA TYR A 81 11.64 13.30 -13.15
C TYR A 81 11.34 12.31 -14.28
N ILE A 82 10.10 12.25 -14.77
CA ILE A 82 9.70 11.36 -15.88
C ILE A 82 10.50 11.71 -17.15
N LYS A 83 10.59 12.99 -17.50
CA LYS A 83 11.41 13.45 -18.66
C LYS A 83 12.89 13.10 -18.50
N GLY A 84 13.42 13.13 -17.27
CA GLY A 84 14.80 12.78 -16.95
C GLY A 84 15.08 11.27 -16.97
N LEU A 85 14.07 10.40 -16.97
CA LEU A 85 14.25 8.93 -16.98
C LEU A 85 15.01 8.44 -18.23
N SER A 86 14.87 9.14 -19.36
CA SER A 86 15.60 8.83 -20.60
C SER A 86 17.10 9.13 -20.50
N ASN A 87 17.51 10.08 -19.66
CA ASN A 87 18.91 10.49 -19.49
C ASN A 87 19.53 9.72 -18.31
N ARG A 88 20.36 8.73 -18.59
CA ARG A 88 21.02 7.85 -17.59
C ARG A 88 21.87 8.57 -16.54
N THR A 89 22.29 9.82 -16.81
CA THR A 89 23.27 10.56 -16.01
C THR A 89 22.66 11.46 -14.93
N SER A 90 21.35 11.73 -14.96
CA SER A 90 20.74 12.83 -14.18
C SER A 90 19.78 12.41 -13.08
N GLN A 91 19.80 11.15 -12.61
CA GLN A 91 18.86 10.77 -11.54
C GLN A 91 19.48 10.99 -10.16
N SER A 92 18.91 11.93 -9.40
CA SER A 92 19.17 12.02 -7.97
C SER A 92 18.73 10.70 -7.33
N LYS A 93 19.68 9.98 -6.74
CA LYS A 93 19.36 8.78 -5.96
C LYS A 93 18.53 9.23 -4.77
N SER A 94 17.33 8.69 -4.62
CA SER A 94 16.51 8.87 -3.41
C SER A 94 16.74 7.70 -2.48
N ALA A 95 16.94 7.96 -1.19
CA ALA A 95 17.04 6.87 -0.21
C ALA A 95 15.68 6.17 -0.04
N GLY A 96 14.59 6.93 0.06
CA GLY A 96 13.23 6.43 0.14
C GLY A 96 12.57 6.22 -1.24
N HIS A 97 11.33 6.65 -1.37
CA HIS A 97 10.61 6.58 -2.64
C HIS A 97 11.19 7.57 -3.66
N ASN A 98 11.35 7.14 -4.91
CA ASN A 98 11.47 8.08 -6.01
C ASN A 98 10.10 8.71 -6.33
N PRO A 99 10.02 9.80 -7.08
CA PRO A 99 8.75 10.49 -7.37
C PRO A 99 7.64 9.60 -7.93
N ILE A 100 7.94 8.73 -8.89
CA ILE A 100 6.95 7.80 -9.47
C ILE A 100 6.53 6.76 -8.43
N GLY A 101 7.47 6.20 -7.66
CA GLY A 101 7.19 5.25 -6.59
C GLY A 101 6.29 5.84 -5.50
N GLY A 102 6.48 7.11 -5.15
CA GLY A 102 5.61 7.82 -4.21
C GLY A 102 4.16 7.90 -4.69
N TYR A 103 3.94 8.34 -5.93
CA TYR A 103 2.60 8.40 -6.52
C TYR A 103 1.97 7.01 -6.72
N SER A 104 2.76 6.02 -7.14
CA SER A 104 2.31 4.62 -7.24
C SER A 104 1.86 4.07 -5.89
N THR A 105 2.58 4.39 -4.82
CA THR A 105 2.20 4.00 -3.44
C THR A 105 0.84 4.58 -3.06
N ILE A 106 0.60 5.87 -3.32
CA ILE A 106 -0.71 6.50 -3.04
C ILE A 106 -1.81 5.88 -3.90
N ALA A 107 -1.58 5.66 -5.19
CA ALA A 107 -2.56 5.04 -6.08
C ALA A 107 -2.97 3.64 -5.58
N ILE A 108 -2.00 2.79 -5.21
CA ILE A 108 -2.26 1.45 -4.68
C ILE A 108 -3.03 1.54 -3.35
N ILE A 109 -2.60 2.37 -2.39
CA ILE A 109 -3.29 2.55 -1.10
C ILE A 109 -4.74 3.00 -1.33
N THR A 110 -4.97 3.96 -2.23
CA THR A 110 -6.31 4.46 -2.56
C THR A 110 -7.17 3.36 -3.18
N CYS A 111 -6.63 2.58 -4.14
CA CYS A 111 -7.39 1.47 -4.73
C CYS A 111 -7.70 0.38 -3.68
N VAL A 112 -6.77 0.03 -2.79
CA VAL A 112 -7.04 -0.96 -1.73
C VAL A 112 -8.06 -0.41 -0.72
N LEU A 113 -8.04 0.89 -0.42
CA LEU A 113 -9.05 1.53 0.42
C LEU A 113 -10.45 1.46 -0.22
N ILE A 114 -10.55 1.83 -1.51
CA ILE A 114 -11.81 1.74 -2.28
C ILE A 114 -12.31 0.28 -2.31
N GLN A 115 -11.40 -0.68 -2.51
CA GLN A 115 -11.72 -2.11 -2.52
C GLN A 115 -12.31 -2.56 -1.19
N GLY A 116 -11.64 -2.27 -0.08
CA GLY A 116 -12.13 -2.62 1.25
C GLY A 116 -13.43 -1.91 1.61
N PHE A 117 -13.52 -0.60 1.31
CA PHE A 117 -14.71 0.19 1.60
C PHE A 117 -15.92 -0.27 0.80
N SER A 118 -15.79 -0.48 -0.52
CA SER A 118 -16.90 -0.96 -1.35
C SER A 118 -17.37 -2.35 -0.92
N GLY A 119 -16.44 -3.25 -0.54
CA GLY A 119 -16.78 -4.59 -0.06
C GLY A 119 -17.63 -4.63 1.21
N LEU A 120 -17.64 -3.56 2.02
CA LEU A 120 -18.52 -3.48 3.19
C LEU A 120 -20.00 -3.44 2.82
N PHE A 121 -20.35 -3.01 1.61
CA PHE A 121 -21.71 -2.83 1.12
C PHE A 121 -22.10 -3.84 0.03
N CYS A 122 -21.18 -4.71 -0.38
CA CYS A 122 -21.44 -5.72 -1.41
C CYS A 122 -22.26 -6.88 -0.87
N ASP A 123 -22.97 -7.57 -1.77
CA ASP A 123 -23.46 -8.93 -1.56
C ASP A 123 -23.34 -9.76 -2.84
N ASP A 124 -23.42 -11.08 -2.71
CA ASP A 124 -23.37 -12.03 -3.82
C ASP A 124 -24.76 -12.61 -4.16
N ASP A 125 -25.83 -12.03 -3.61
CA ASP A 125 -27.22 -12.47 -3.76
C ASP A 125 -27.49 -13.94 -3.37
N VAL A 126 -26.52 -14.63 -2.72
CA VAL A 126 -26.63 -16.05 -2.38
C VAL A 126 -26.40 -16.29 -0.89
N LEU A 127 -25.18 -16.13 -0.39
CA LEU A 127 -24.80 -16.49 0.98
C LEU A 127 -23.95 -15.43 1.69
N THR A 128 -23.29 -14.54 0.95
CA THR A 128 -22.28 -13.63 1.54
C THR A 128 -22.66 -12.18 1.33
N ALA A 129 -22.79 -11.44 2.42
CA ALA A 129 -23.04 -10.01 2.40
C ALA A 129 -22.02 -9.26 3.25
N GLY A 130 -21.64 -8.07 2.81
CA GLY A 130 -20.83 -7.16 3.59
C GLY A 130 -21.58 -6.65 4.83
N PRO A 131 -20.88 -6.26 5.90
CA PRO A 131 -21.51 -5.91 7.18
C PRO A 131 -22.43 -4.70 7.11
N LEU A 132 -22.19 -3.79 6.16
CA LEU A 132 -22.99 -2.57 5.99
C LEU A 132 -24.04 -2.68 4.87
N ARG A 133 -24.22 -3.88 4.29
CA ARG A 133 -25.20 -4.12 3.22
C ARG A 133 -26.62 -3.69 3.64
N HIS A 134 -26.98 -3.96 4.88
CA HIS A 134 -28.31 -3.66 5.45
C HIS A 134 -28.61 -2.14 5.57
N LEU A 135 -27.61 -1.27 5.41
CA LEU A 135 -27.78 0.19 5.51
C LEU A 135 -28.14 0.86 4.16
N VAL A 136 -28.11 0.09 3.06
CA VAL A 136 -28.29 0.64 1.72
C VAL A 136 -29.34 -0.15 0.93
N SER A 137 -29.97 0.49 -0.07
CA SER A 137 -30.91 -0.16 -0.99
C SER A 137 -30.20 -1.08 -1.98
N ASP A 138 -30.96 -1.97 -2.64
CA ASP A 138 -30.45 -2.89 -3.66
C ASP A 138 -29.80 -2.15 -4.84
N ASP A 139 -30.36 -1.01 -5.27
CA ASP A 139 -29.75 -0.19 -6.30
C ASP A 139 -28.36 0.33 -5.90
N ILE A 140 -28.19 0.76 -4.66
CA ILE A 140 -26.91 1.24 -4.13
C ILE A 140 -25.92 0.06 -3.97
N THR A 141 -26.38 -1.10 -3.51
CA THR A 141 -25.56 -2.31 -3.45
C THR A 141 -25.04 -2.71 -4.84
N SER A 142 -25.91 -2.66 -5.85
CA SER A 142 -25.49 -2.91 -7.25
C SER A 142 -24.36 -1.99 -7.71
N ILE A 143 -24.40 -0.71 -7.30
CA ILE A 143 -23.30 0.24 -7.59
C ILE A 143 -22.02 -0.19 -6.87
N TYR A 144 -22.10 -0.55 -5.58
CA TYR A 144 -20.91 -1.02 -4.83
C TYR A 144 -20.32 -2.31 -5.40
N ASN A 145 -21.15 -3.27 -5.82
CA ASN A 145 -20.72 -4.48 -6.50
C ASN A 145 -19.96 -4.15 -7.79
N GLN A 146 -20.45 -3.21 -8.61
CA GLN A 146 -19.79 -2.77 -9.83
C GLN A 146 -18.45 -2.06 -9.52
N VAL A 147 -18.43 -1.16 -8.53
CA VAL A 147 -17.22 -0.45 -8.10
C VAL A 147 -16.18 -1.45 -7.61
N HIS A 148 -16.57 -2.41 -6.76
CA HIS A 148 -15.69 -3.43 -6.21
C HIS A 148 -15.06 -4.29 -7.34
N ALA A 149 -15.89 -4.77 -8.27
CA ALA A 149 -15.45 -5.59 -9.39
C ALA A 149 -14.53 -4.81 -10.36
N LEU A 150 -14.87 -3.56 -10.69
CA LEU A 150 -14.05 -2.73 -11.56
C LEU A 150 -12.72 -2.35 -10.90
N ASN A 151 -12.77 -1.91 -9.64
CA ASN A 151 -11.59 -1.52 -8.89
C ASN A 151 -10.63 -2.68 -8.68
N ALA A 152 -11.13 -3.92 -8.50
CA ALA A 152 -10.29 -5.12 -8.46
C ALA A 152 -9.43 -5.27 -9.72
N LYS A 153 -10.00 -5.03 -10.91
CA LYS A 153 -9.26 -5.07 -12.19
C LYS A 153 -8.21 -3.96 -12.28
N VAL A 154 -8.58 -2.74 -11.85
CA VAL A 154 -7.65 -1.60 -11.80
C VAL A 154 -6.50 -1.89 -10.83
N LEU A 155 -6.81 -2.40 -9.64
CA LEU A 155 -5.82 -2.78 -8.63
C LEU A 155 -4.88 -3.87 -9.17
N ALA A 156 -5.39 -4.90 -9.82
CA ALA A 156 -4.57 -5.95 -10.46
C ALA A 156 -3.59 -5.34 -11.48
N GLY A 157 -4.06 -4.43 -12.35
CA GLY A 157 -3.21 -3.72 -13.30
C GLY A 157 -2.13 -2.87 -12.63
N LEU A 158 -2.46 -2.15 -11.55
CA LEU A 158 -1.50 -1.38 -10.77
C LEU A 158 -0.45 -2.28 -10.10
N LEU A 159 -0.85 -3.42 -9.54
CA LEU A 159 0.06 -4.37 -8.91
C LEU A 159 0.99 -5.02 -9.95
N CYS A 160 0.48 -5.42 -11.11
CA CYS A 160 1.32 -5.91 -12.21
C CYS A 160 2.34 -4.86 -12.64
N THR A 161 1.92 -3.60 -12.78
CA THR A 161 2.82 -2.49 -13.14
C THR A 161 3.86 -2.23 -12.04
N HIS A 162 3.47 -2.31 -10.76
CA HIS A 162 4.37 -2.17 -9.63
C HIS A 162 5.45 -3.26 -9.63
N VAL A 163 5.05 -4.52 -9.77
CA VAL A 163 5.99 -5.65 -9.83
C VAL A 163 6.91 -5.55 -11.05
N ALA A 164 6.36 -5.21 -12.22
CA ALA A 164 7.15 -5.00 -13.44
C ALA A 164 8.18 -3.89 -13.26
N ALA A 165 7.82 -2.77 -12.62
CA ALA A 165 8.74 -1.69 -12.31
C ALA A 165 9.88 -2.15 -11.37
N ILE A 166 9.57 -2.94 -10.32
CA ILE A 166 10.60 -3.49 -9.42
C ILE A 166 11.61 -4.36 -10.19
N PHE A 167 11.14 -5.24 -11.08
CA PHE A 167 12.02 -6.04 -11.92
C PHE A 167 12.80 -5.20 -12.93
N TRP A 168 12.20 -4.17 -13.51
CA TRP A 168 12.91 -3.24 -14.38
C TRP A 168 14.05 -2.53 -13.64
N TYR A 169 13.81 -2.03 -12.41
CA TYR A 169 14.88 -1.46 -11.58
C TYR A 169 15.98 -2.49 -11.30
N LEU A 170 15.61 -3.72 -10.95
CA LEU A 170 16.57 -4.79 -10.64
C LEU A 170 17.43 -5.17 -11.87
N LEU A 171 16.80 -5.40 -13.02
CA LEU A 171 17.45 -5.99 -14.20
C LEU A 171 18.11 -4.92 -15.09
N VAL A 172 17.44 -3.78 -15.30
CA VAL A 172 17.90 -2.74 -16.23
C VAL A 172 18.71 -1.67 -15.51
N ARG A 173 18.19 -1.19 -14.37
CA ARG A 173 18.86 -0.12 -13.60
C ARG A 173 19.94 -0.66 -12.64
N LYS A 174 20.00 -1.98 -12.44
CA LYS A 174 20.89 -2.66 -11.48
C LYS A 174 20.72 -2.16 -10.05
N GLU A 175 19.52 -1.71 -9.70
CA GLU A 175 19.14 -1.22 -8.37
C GLU A 175 18.16 -2.20 -7.73
N ASN A 176 18.59 -2.85 -6.66
CA ASN A 176 17.76 -3.80 -5.93
C ASN A 176 16.86 -3.06 -4.93
N LEU A 177 15.56 -2.94 -5.24
CA LEU A 177 14.56 -2.33 -4.38
C LEU A 177 13.92 -3.34 -3.40
N ILE A 178 14.06 -4.65 -3.64
CA ILE A 178 13.51 -5.71 -2.78
C ILE A 178 14.31 -5.81 -1.48
N LYS A 179 15.65 -5.83 -1.57
CA LYS A 179 16.54 -5.97 -0.41
C LYS A 179 16.27 -4.94 0.69
N PRO A 180 16.13 -3.63 0.40
CA PRO A 180 15.76 -2.63 1.41
C PRO A 180 14.39 -2.88 2.04
N MET A 181 13.41 -3.40 1.31
CA MET A 181 12.09 -3.72 1.86
C MET A 181 12.11 -4.93 2.80
N ILE A 182 13.12 -5.80 2.70
CA ILE A 182 13.35 -6.91 3.63
C ILE A 182 14.21 -6.46 4.83
N THR A 183 15.34 -5.81 4.55
CA THR A 183 16.37 -5.50 5.58
C THR A 183 16.15 -4.15 6.27
N GLY A 184 15.38 -3.26 5.68
CA GLY A 184 15.21 -1.88 6.11
C GLY A 184 16.37 -0.95 5.73
N LYS A 185 17.44 -1.46 5.11
CA LYS A 185 18.70 -0.74 4.90
C LYS A 185 19.01 -0.53 3.42
N LYS A 186 19.55 0.64 3.09
CA LYS A 186 20.06 1.00 1.77
C LYS A 186 21.45 1.65 1.92
N ILE A 187 22.25 1.64 0.85
CA ILE A 187 23.53 2.38 0.83
C ILE A 187 23.23 3.86 1.03
N ALA A 188 23.96 4.49 1.96
CA ALA A 188 23.82 5.91 2.28
C ALA A 188 23.99 6.78 1.03
N ILE A 189 23.15 7.80 0.94
CA ILE A 189 23.29 8.87 -0.03
C ILE A 189 23.84 10.06 0.73
N LYS A 190 24.93 10.62 0.25
CA LYS A 190 25.54 11.82 0.85
C LYS A 190 24.48 12.93 0.95
N ASP A 191 24.41 13.57 2.12
CA ASP A 191 23.49 14.67 2.41
C ASP A 191 21.98 14.29 2.43
N ASP A 192 21.63 13.01 2.75
CA ASP A 192 20.23 12.65 2.94
C ASP A 192 19.65 13.29 4.21
N LYS A 193 18.64 14.13 4.02
CA LYS A 193 17.98 14.93 5.06
C LYS A 193 17.40 14.08 6.22
N TYR A 194 17.07 12.81 5.97
CA TYR A 194 16.34 11.96 6.91
C TYR A 194 17.21 10.85 7.52
N MET A 195 18.53 10.94 7.42
CA MET A 195 19.45 9.87 7.82
C MET A 195 19.35 9.48 9.31
N ASN A 196 19.01 10.43 10.19
CA ASN A 196 19.01 10.29 11.66
C ASN A 196 17.60 10.12 12.28
N TRP A 197 16.68 9.43 11.61
CA TRP A 197 15.38 9.15 12.21
C TRP A 197 15.44 7.98 13.23
N THR A 198 14.50 7.97 14.17
CA THR A 198 14.38 6.93 15.19
C THR A 198 13.10 6.11 15.01
N GLU A 199 13.15 4.83 15.42
CA GLU A 199 11.96 3.97 15.48
C GLU A 199 10.96 4.51 16.50
N LYS A 200 9.65 4.33 16.21
CA LYS A 200 8.53 4.80 17.04
C LYS A 200 7.58 3.63 17.36
N PRO A 201 8.03 2.59 18.10
CA PRO A 201 7.25 1.36 18.27
C PRO A 201 5.92 1.58 19.00
N LEU A 202 5.90 2.45 20.02
CA LEU A 202 4.66 2.77 20.75
C LEU A 202 3.66 3.50 19.85
N ALA A 203 4.10 4.45 19.04
CA ALA A 203 3.22 5.14 18.09
C ALA A 203 2.68 4.17 17.02
N ALA A 204 3.48 3.20 16.57
CA ALA A 204 3.03 2.17 15.64
C ALA A 204 1.97 1.26 16.26
N LEU A 205 2.18 0.83 17.52
CA LEU A 205 1.21 0.02 18.26
C LEU A 205 -0.11 0.79 18.45
N LEU A 206 -0.03 2.05 18.88
CA LEU A 206 -1.22 2.89 19.05
C LEU A 206 -1.97 3.09 17.73
N ALA A 207 -1.26 3.35 16.64
CA ALA A 207 -1.86 3.49 15.32
C ALA A 207 -2.57 2.20 14.88
N LEU A 208 -1.98 1.03 15.14
CA LEU A 208 -2.57 -0.26 14.83
C LEU A 208 -3.82 -0.53 15.68
N VAL A 209 -3.77 -0.24 16.99
CA VAL A 209 -4.91 -0.39 17.88
C VAL A 209 -6.06 0.51 17.46
N LEU A 210 -5.78 1.79 17.15
CA LEU A 210 -6.81 2.72 16.69
C LEU A 210 -7.41 2.29 15.35
N ALA A 211 -6.61 1.79 14.42
CA ALA A 211 -7.08 1.25 13.15
C ALA A 211 -7.98 0.01 13.36
N SER A 212 -7.57 -0.89 14.25
CA SER A 212 -8.36 -2.08 14.59
C SER A 212 -9.70 -1.71 15.23
N ILE A 213 -9.72 -0.77 16.16
CA ILE A 213 -10.95 -0.28 16.79
C ILE A 213 -11.85 0.39 15.73
N ALA A 214 -11.30 1.23 14.86
CA ALA A 214 -12.09 1.93 13.83
C ALA A 214 -12.78 0.93 12.89
N VAL A 215 -12.05 -0.09 12.42
CA VAL A 215 -12.63 -1.12 11.55
C VAL A 215 -13.61 -2.00 12.33
N TRP A 216 -13.28 -2.39 13.56
CA TRP A 216 -14.16 -3.18 14.41
C TRP A 216 -15.51 -2.47 14.64
N VAL A 217 -15.50 -1.17 14.93
CA VAL A 217 -16.72 -0.38 15.06
C VAL A 217 -17.54 -0.42 13.78
N VAL A 218 -16.89 -0.19 12.62
CA VAL A 218 -17.57 -0.15 11.31
C VAL A 218 -18.24 -1.50 10.98
N ILE A 219 -17.59 -2.61 11.26
CA ILE A 219 -18.15 -3.95 10.92
C ILE A 219 -19.20 -4.45 11.92
N ASN A 220 -19.43 -3.74 13.03
CA ASN A 220 -20.42 -4.09 14.06
C ASN A 220 -21.55 -3.04 14.21
N ILE A 221 -21.67 -2.12 13.25
CA ILE A 221 -22.82 -1.22 13.12
C ILE A 221 -24.01 -1.99 12.54
#